data_4676bf60675b97da35d2feec7bab3095
#
_entry.id   4676bf60675b97da35d2feec7bab3095
#
_cell.length_a   1.000
_cell.length_b   1.000
_cell.length_c   1.000
_cell.angle_alpha   90.00
_cell.angle_beta   90.00
_cell.angle_gamma   90.00
#
_symmetry.space_group_name_H-M   'P 1'
#
loop_
_entity.id
_entity.type
_entity.pdbx_description
1 polymer ?
#
loop_
_entity_poly.entity_id
_entity_poly.type
_entity_poly.pdbx_seq_one_letter_code
_entity_poly.pdbx_strand_id
1 'polypeptide(L)'
;MRPSRRQPDELRPVSLERGVVKYAEGSCFVKFGDTHVLVTATVEDRLPPWLKGQARGWITAEYGMLPRATLERTRREASAGKQNGRTVEIQRLIGRSLRSVVDLKALGERQITIDCDVIQADGGTRTASITGAWIALYDCLAWMKARQMIEMDVLRDHVAAISCGVCSGAAVLDLDYAEDSQADTDANFVLTGSGDIVEVQATAEKMPFSETQFSALLALARKGVAKLVDLQKMAVM
;
A
#
# COMPACT_ATOMS: atom_id res chain seq x y z
N MET A 1 -11.98 13.40 21.44
CA MET A 1 -12.36 13.87 20.08
C MET A 1 -11.08 13.85 19.25
N ARG A 2 -11.12 13.33 18.00
CA ARG A 2 -9.94 13.27 17.12
C ARG A 2 -9.42 14.70 16.83
N PRO A 3 -8.10 14.92 16.79
CA PRO A 3 -7.53 16.24 16.43
C PRO A 3 -8.05 16.77 15.09
N SER A 4 -8.21 15.87 14.12
CA SER A 4 -8.75 16.15 12.80
C SER A 4 -10.26 16.46 12.75
N ARG A 5 -10.98 16.32 13.85
CA ARG A 5 -12.46 16.41 13.98
C ARG A 5 -13.23 15.36 13.15
N ARG A 6 -12.57 14.38 12.55
CA ARG A 6 -13.19 13.26 11.84
C ARG A 6 -13.98 12.36 12.80
N GLN A 7 -15.02 11.70 12.29
CA GLN A 7 -15.70 10.63 13.03
C GLN A 7 -14.75 9.42 13.20
N PRO A 8 -14.96 8.56 14.21
CA PRO A 8 -14.09 7.40 14.43
C PRO A 8 -13.93 6.49 13.21
N ASP A 9 -14.93 6.39 12.36
CA ASP A 9 -15.01 5.53 11.18
C ASP A 9 -14.87 6.29 9.85
N GLU A 10 -14.34 7.51 9.88
CA GLU A 10 -14.19 8.38 8.73
C GLU A 10 -12.76 8.35 8.19
N LEU A 11 -12.65 8.16 6.85
CA LEU A 11 -11.39 8.29 6.12
C LEU A 11 -11.03 9.76 5.89
N ARG A 12 -9.75 10.05 5.77
CA ARG A 12 -9.29 11.27 5.11
C ARG A 12 -9.80 11.31 3.67
N PRO A 13 -9.86 12.48 3.02
CA PRO A 13 -10.08 12.55 1.57
C PRO A 13 -9.04 11.69 0.84
N VAL A 14 -9.49 10.81 -0.05
CA VAL A 14 -8.61 9.92 -0.83
C VAL A 14 -8.70 10.28 -2.31
N SER A 15 -7.55 10.36 -2.97
CA SER A 15 -7.43 10.57 -4.42
C SER A 15 -6.47 9.56 -5.02
N LEU A 16 -6.82 9.01 -6.18
CA LEU A 16 -6.06 8.04 -6.96
C LEU A 16 -5.94 8.53 -8.41
N GLU A 17 -4.87 9.27 -8.73
CA GLU A 17 -4.63 9.83 -10.06
C GLU A 17 -3.75 8.87 -10.87
N ARG A 18 -4.24 8.37 -12.01
CA ARG A 18 -3.56 7.40 -12.88
C ARG A 18 -2.74 8.07 -13.97
N GLY A 19 -1.74 7.35 -14.50
CA GLY A 19 -1.01 7.75 -15.70
C GLY A 19 -0.19 9.02 -15.52
N VAL A 20 0.27 9.29 -14.30
CA VAL A 20 0.96 10.54 -13.94
C VAL A 20 2.44 10.57 -14.33
N VAL A 21 3.01 9.41 -14.70
CA VAL A 21 4.43 9.27 -15.11
C VAL A 21 4.51 8.74 -16.53
N LYS A 22 5.12 9.51 -17.43
CA LYS A 22 5.13 9.24 -18.88
C LYS A 22 5.83 7.93 -19.27
N TYR A 23 6.88 7.54 -18.56
CA TYR A 23 7.77 6.44 -19.00
C TYR A 23 7.48 5.12 -18.28
N ALA A 24 6.71 5.13 -17.18
CA ALA A 24 6.32 3.91 -16.49
C ALA A 24 5.18 3.20 -17.23
N GLU A 25 5.15 1.87 -17.21
CA GLU A 25 4.06 1.06 -17.77
C GLU A 25 2.76 1.24 -17.00
N GLY A 26 2.85 1.59 -15.71
CA GLY A 26 1.72 2.00 -14.88
C GLY A 26 2.15 3.01 -13.85
N SER A 27 1.26 3.91 -13.44
CA SER A 27 1.57 4.87 -12.38
C SER A 27 0.34 5.40 -11.67
N CYS A 28 0.50 5.74 -10.40
CA CYS A 28 -0.54 6.35 -9.59
C CYS A 28 0.05 7.40 -8.65
N PHE A 29 -0.56 8.58 -8.59
CA PHE A 29 -0.33 9.52 -7.51
C PHE A 29 -1.45 9.38 -6.49
N VAL A 30 -1.16 8.73 -5.37
CA VAL A 30 -2.12 8.45 -4.31
C VAL A 30 -2.01 9.47 -3.19
N LYS A 31 -3.15 9.94 -2.72
CA LYS A 31 -3.25 10.85 -1.58
C LYS A 31 -4.25 10.32 -0.56
N PHE A 32 -3.86 10.30 0.71
CA PHE A 32 -4.72 10.08 1.87
C PHE A 32 -4.60 11.32 2.75
N GLY A 33 -5.50 12.31 2.54
CA GLY A 33 -5.32 13.65 3.11
C GLY A 33 -3.96 14.22 2.71
N ASP A 34 -3.14 14.55 3.70
CA ASP A 34 -1.79 15.11 3.51
C ASP A 34 -0.69 14.04 3.32
N THR A 35 -1.03 12.77 3.32
CA THR A 35 -0.08 11.71 2.89
C THR A 35 -0.13 11.57 1.38
N HIS A 36 0.99 11.83 0.70
CA HIS A 36 1.13 11.78 -0.76
C HIS A 36 2.23 10.82 -1.16
N VAL A 37 1.92 9.88 -2.06
CA VAL A 37 2.88 8.89 -2.57
C VAL A 37 2.79 8.83 -4.09
N LEU A 38 3.92 8.93 -4.77
CA LEU A 38 4.04 8.61 -6.18
C LEU A 38 4.39 7.13 -6.30
N VAL A 39 3.62 6.41 -7.12
CA VAL A 39 3.84 4.98 -7.35
C VAL A 39 4.01 4.74 -8.84
N THR A 40 5.03 3.96 -9.21
CA THR A 40 5.25 3.50 -10.58
C THR A 40 5.35 1.98 -10.63
N ALA A 41 5.02 1.41 -11.79
CA ALA A 41 5.17 -0.02 -12.08
C ALA A 41 5.98 -0.17 -13.37
N THR A 42 7.03 -0.98 -13.30
CA THR A 42 7.92 -1.28 -14.43
C THR A 42 7.96 -2.79 -14.66
N VAL A 43 7.75 -3.23 -15.91
CA VAL A 43 7.88 -4.64 -16.28
C VAL A 43 9.23 -4.92 -16.94
N GLU A 44 9.86 -6.02 -16.54
CA GLU A 44 11.14 -6.48 -17.10
C GLU A 44 11.01 -7.94 -17.56
N ASP A 45 11.52 -8.25 -18.77
CA ASP A 45 11.59 -9.63 -19.31
C ASP A 45 12.76 -10.42 -18.70
N ARG A 46 12.99 -10.24 -17.41
CA ARG A 46 14.00 -10.98 -16.64
C ARG A 46 13.46 -11.32 -15.26
N LEU A 47 13.94 -12.45 -14.74
CA LEU A 47 13.62 -12.89 -13.39
C LEU A 47 14.87 -12.87 -12.50
N PRO A 48 14.69 -12.72 -11.19
CA PRO A 48 15.74 -13.01 -10.23
C PRO A 48 16.29 -14.42 -10.47
N PRO A 49 17.62 -14.64 -10.31
CA PRO A 49 18.24 -15.94 -10.61
C PRO A 49 17.61 -17.14 -9.91
N TRP A 50 17.09 -16.95 -8.70
CA TRP A 50 16.43 -18.00 -7.90
C TRP A 50 15.04 -18.41 -8.41
N LEU A 51 14.43 -17.66 -9.35
CA LEU A 51 13.12 -17.96 -9.96
C LEU A 51 13.24 -18.57 -11.37
N LYS A 52 14.41 -18.57 -11.98
CA LYS A 52 14.59 -19.09 -13.34
C LYS A 52 14.12 -20.54 -13.43
N GLY A 53 13.32 -20.85 -14.46
CA GLY A 53 12.80 -22.19 -14.72
C GLY A 53 11.64 -22.60 -13.81
N GLN A 54 11.06 -21.70 -13.03
CA GLN A 54 9.88 -21.99 -12.22
C GLN A 54 8.54 -21.72 -12.95
N ALA A 55 8.60 -21.30 -14.22
CA ALA A 55 7.45 -20.98 -15.07
C ALA A 55 6.44 -20.04 -14.39
N ARG A 56 6.94 -19.03 -13.69
CA ARG A 56 6.14 -18.00 -13.02
C ARG A 56 6.88 -16.68 -12.94
N GLY A 57 6.10 -15.59 -12.93
CA GLY A 57 6.63 -14.26 -12.73
C GLY A 57 6.82 -13.86 -11.27
N TRP A 58 7.23 -12.63 -11.07
CA TRP A 58 7.45 -12.05 -9.76
C TRP A 58 7.00 -10.59 -9.70
N ILE A 59 6.54 -10.17 -8.53
CA ILE A 59 6.29 -8.76 -8.23
C ILE A 59 7.10 -8.42 -6.99
N THR A 60 7.92 -7.39 -7.11
CA THR A 60 8.69 -6.82 -6.01
C THR A 60 8.35 -5.36 -5.83
N ALA A 61 8.77 -4.76 -4.72
CA ALA A 61 8.58 -3.34 -4.49
C ALA A 61 9.81 -2.71 -3.87
N GLU A 62 10.04 -1.47 -4.23
CA GLU A 62 10.93 -0.54 -3.54
C GLU A 62 10.10 0.56 -2.87
N TYR A 63 10.58 1.08 -1.77
CA TYR A 63 9.90 2.12 -1.00
C TYR A 63 10.93 3.10 -0.48
N GLY A 64 10.62 4.38 -0.58
CA GLY A 64 11.46 5.42 -0.04
C GLY A 64 10.68 6.67 0.33
N MET A 65 11.28 7.51 1.17
CA MET A 65 10.73 8.81 1.52
C MET A 65 11.67 9.92 1.04
N LEU A 66 11.12 10.96 0.41
CA LEU A 66 11.91 12.14 0.10
C LEU A 66 12.40 12.80 1.39
N PRO A 67 13.60 13.45 1.38
CA PRO A 67 14.16 14.06 2.58
C PRO A 67 13.25 15.06 3.29
N ARG A 68 12.36 15.72 2.55
CA ARG A 68 11.39 16.69 3.07
C ARG A 68 9.95 16.18 3.01
N ALA A 69 9.77 14.86 2.94
CA ALA A 69 8.45 14.25 3.12
C ALA A 69 7.89 14.48 4.54
N THR A 70 8.75 14.69 5.51
CA THR A 70 8.42 14.95 6.92
C THR A 70 8.72 16.39 7.33
N LEU A 71 8.21 16.81 8.49
CA LEU A 71 8.41 18.15 9.05
C LEU A 71 9.90 18.53 9.13
N GLU A 72 10.71 17.59 9.62
CA GLU A 72 12.17 17.75 9.63
C GLU A 72 12.81 17.01 8.46
N ARG A 73 13.95 17.53 7.97
CA ARG A 73 14.69 16.90 6.89
C ARG A 73 15.33 15.58 7.33
N THR A 74 14.94 14.48 6.74
CA THR A 74 15.59 13.18 6.92
C THR A 74 16.75 12.99 5.93
N ARG A 75 17.76 12.18 6.32
CA ARG A 75 18.88 11.84 5.43
C ARG A 75 18.41 10.83 4.38
N ARG A 76 18.86 10.99 3.12
CA ARG A 76 18.62 9.96 2.10
C ARG A 76 19.33 8.66 2.46
N GLU A 77 18.64 7.53 2.38
CA GLU A 77 19.22 6.20 2.66
C GLU A 77 20.35 5.86 1.69
N ALA A 78 20.22 6.24 0.41
CA ALA A 78 21.31 6.09 -0.57
C ALA A 78 22.61 6.76 -0.12
N SER A 79 22.53 7.91 0.56
CA SER A 79 23.72 8.59 1.12
C SER A 79 24.24 7.92 2.41
N ALA A 80 23.46 7.06 3.02
CA ALA A 80 23.87 6.28 4.19
C ALA A 80 24.49 4.91 3.81
N GLY A 81 24.36 4.53 2.53
CA GLY A 81 24.90 3.26 1.99
C GLY A 81 24.11 2.01 2.38
N LYS A 82 22.99 2.15 3.09
CA LYS A 82 22.11 1.04 3.46
C LYS A 82 20.67 1.54 3.68
N GLN A 83 19.71 0.68 3.39
CA GLN A 83 18.32 0.87 3.76
C GLN A 83 18.11 0.56 5.24
N ASN A 84 17.17 1.25 5.88
CA ASN A 84 16.77 0.94 7.26
C ASN A 84 15.80 -0.25 7.31
N GLY A 85 15.62 -0.84 8.49
CA GLY A 85 14.75 -2.01 8.67
C GLY A 85 13.29 -1.74 8.31
N ARG A 86 12.79 -0.53 8.60
CA ARG A 86 11.43 -0.10 8.27
C ARG A 86 11.22 -0.06 6.75
N THR A 87 12.16 0.50 6.00
CA THR A 87 12.09 0.56 4.53
C THR A 87 12.02 -0.84 3.94
N VAL A 88 12.90 -1.75 4.37
CA VAL A 88 12.93 -3.15 3.89
C VAL A 88 11.63 -3.89 4.26
N GLU A 89 11.12 -3.68 5.46
CA GLU A 89 9.85 -4.26 5.91
C GLU A 89 8.69 -3.82 5.01
N ILE A 90 8.56 -2.51 4.74
CA ILE A 90 7.48 -1.96 3.91
C ILE A 90 7.59 -2.45 2.46
N GLN A 91 8.77 -2.51 1.87
CA GLN A 91 8.99 -3.10 0.54
C GLN A 91 8.45 -4.53 0.45
N ARG A 92 8.77 -5.36 1.45
CA ARG A 92 8.30 -6.75 1.50
C ARG A 92 6.79 -6.84 1.67
N LEU A 93 6.21 -5.96 2.48
CA LEU A 93 4.77 -5.86 2.69
C LEU A 93 4.03 -5.50 1.40
N ILE A 94 4.46 -4.45 0.67
CA ILE A 94 3.86 -4.04 -0.61
C ILE A 94 3.94 -5.20 -1.61
N GLY A 95 5.13 -5.78 -1.82
CA GLY A 95 5.30 -6.89 -2.75
C GLY A 95 4.43 -8.10 -2.40
N ARG A 96 4.32 -8.47 -1.12
CA ARG A 96 3.46 -9.57 -0.65
C ARG A 96 1.98 -9.27 -0.91
N SER A 97 1.55 -8.06 -0.61
CA SER A 97 0.16 -7.62 -0.79
C SER A 97 -0.27 -7.77 -2.26
N LEU A 98 0.54 -7.30 -3.18
CA LEU A 98 0.23 -7.40 -4.62
C LEU A 98 0.26 -8.85 -5.12
N ARG A 99 1.24 -9.64 -4.68
CA ARG A 99 1.31 -11.08 -5.07
C ARG A 99 0.12 -11.90 -4.59
N SER A 100 -0.56 -11.49 -3.53
CA SER A 100 -1.74 -12.21 -3.01
C SER A 100 -2.94 -12.17 -3.95
N VAL A 101 -3.00 -11.16 -4.82
CA VAL A 101 -4.12 -10.92 -5.75
C VAL A 101 -3.73 -11.10 -7.23
N VAL A 102 -2.57 -11.70 -7.51
CA VAL A 102 -2.03 -11.88 -8.86
C VAL A 102 -1.78 -13.36 -9.17
N ASP A 103 -2.17 -13.80 -10.36
CA ASP A 103 -1.73 -15.09 -10.89
C ASP A 103 -0.30 -14.98 -11.44
N LEU A 104 0.67 -15.33 -10.61
CA LEU A 104 2.08 -15.28 -10.98
C LEU A 104 2.45 -16.26 -12.10
N LYS A 105 1.68 -17.34 -12.31
CA LYS A 105 1.91 -18.26 -13.43
C LYS A 105 1.43 -17.64 -14.74
N ALA A 106 0.25 -17.04 -14.73
CA ALA A 106 -0.29 -16.31 -15.89
C ALA A 106 0.54 -15.08 -16.25
N LEU A 107 1.26 -14.46 -15.30
CA LEU A 107 2.20 -13.38 -15.57
C LEU A 107 3.39 -13.83 -16.45
N GLY A 108 3.73 -15.15 -16.42
CA GLY A 108 4.89 -15.69 -17.12
C GLY A 108 6.22 -15.29 -16.48
N GLU A 109 7.34 -15.68 -17.08
CA GLU A 109 8.69 -15.44 -16.53
C GLU A 109 9.13 -13.97 -16.67
N ARG A 110 8.40 -13.06 -16.02
CA ARG A 110 8.67 -11.62 -15.99
C ARG A 110 8.67 -11.10 -14.55
N GLN A 111 9.36 -10.00 -14.34
CA GLN A 111 9.31 -9.27 -13.08
C GLN A 111 8.58 -7.94 -13.27
N ILE A 112 7.69 -7.59 -12.33
CA ILE A 112 7.18 -6.23 -12.17
C ILE A 112 7.79 -5.66 -10.90
N THR A 113 8.45 -4.52 -11.03
CA THR A 113 8.96 -3.72 -9.91
C THR A 113 8.01 -2.56 -9.67
N ILE A 114 7.59 -2.41 -8.44
CA ILE A 114 6.76 -1.28 -7.98
C ILE A 114 7.65 -0.35 -7.16
N ASP A 115 7.76 0.89 -7.59
CA ASP A 115 8.48 1.93 -6.86
C ASP A 115 7.48 2.85 -6.16
N CYS A 116 7.66 3.06 -4.86
CA CYS A 116 6.81 3.91 -4.03
C CYS A 116 7.64 5.02 -3.38
N ASP A 117 7.49 6.23 -3.88
CA ASP A 117 8.16 7.42 -3.38
C ASP A 117 7.20 8.30 -2.57
N VAL A 118 7.42 8.37 -1.25
CA VAL A 118 6.63 9.23 -0.38
C VAL A 118 7.08 10.68 -0.56
N ILE A 119 6.19 11.49 -1.10
CA ILE A 119 6.40 12.92 -1.36
C ILE A 119 6.12 13.73 -0.09
N GLN A 120 5.05 13.36 0.63
CA GLN A 120 4.63 13.98 1.87
C GLN A 120 4.05 12.92 2.79
N ALA A 121 4.41 12.96 4.08
CA ALA A 121 4.01 11.95 5.07
C ALA A 121 3.22 12.59 6.22
N ASP A 122 1.99 12.11 6.37
CA ASP A 122 1.09 12.46 7.48
C ASP A 122 0.35 11.21 8.00
N GLY A 123 1.11 10.19 8.44
CA GLY A 123 0.58 8.89 8.84
C GLY A 123 0.12 8.01 7.65
N GLY A 124 0.16 6.69 7.80
CA GLY A 124 -0.37 5.74 6.82
C GLY A 124 0.38 5.68 5.49
N THR A 125 1.68 5.98 5.43
CA THR A 125 2.44 5.97 4.17
C THR A 125 2.49 4.58 3.53
N ARG A 126 2.66 3.51 4.33
CA ARG A 126 2.65 2.11 3.85
C ARG A 126 1.30 1.69 3.27
N THR A 127 0.22 2.13 3.89
CA THR A 127 -1.14 1.78 3.46
C THR A 127 -1.55 2.52 2.19
N ALA A 128 -1.21 3.79 2.08
CA ALA A 128 -1.36 4.57 0.85
C ALA A 128 -0.52 3.96 -0.29
N SER A 129 0.74 3.57 -0.02
CA SER A 129 1.60 2.90 -1.01
C SER A 129 0.97 1.62 -1.55
N ILE A 130 0.46 0.72 -0.70
CA ILE A 130 -0.18 -0.53 -1.14
C ILE A 130 -1.41 -0.23 -2.00
N THR A 131 -2.26 0.71 -1.57
CA THR A 131 -3.50 1.06 -2.25
C THR A 131 -3.23 1.68 -3.63
N GLY A 132 -2.24 2.58 -3.74
CA GLY A 132 -1.81 3.17 -5.01
C GLY A 132 -1.04 2.17 -5.89
N ALA A 133 -0.27 1.27 -5.29
CA ALA A 133 0.48 0.24 -6.01
C ALA A 133 -0.44 -0.73 -6.77
N TRP A 134 -1.61 -1.03 -6.26
CA TRP A 134 -2.60 -1.81 -7.00
C TRP A 134 -3.04 -1.12 -8.29
N ILE A 135 -3.26 0.21 -8.26
CA ILE A 135 -3.61 1.00 -9.46
C ILE A 135 -2.46 1.00 -10.47
N ALA A 136 -1.23 1.26 -10.04
CA ALA A 136 -0.08 1.23 -10.93
C ALA A 136 0.14 -0.16 -11.55
N LEU A 137 -0.05 -1.23 -10.78
CA LEU A 137 -0.01 -2.61 -11.26
C LEU A 137 -1.12 -2.88 -12.29
N TYR A 138 -2.36 -2.44 -12.04
CA TYR A 138 -3.48 -2.58 -12.96
C TYR A 138 -3.13 -1.97 -14.33
N ASP A 139 -2.61 -0.74 -14.34
CA ASP A 139 -2.22 -0.05 -15.58
C ASP A 139 -1.07 -0.76 -16.30
N CYS A 140 -0.07 -1.24 -15.56
CA CYS A 140 1.04 -2.02 -16.11
C CYS A 140 0.54 -3.31 -16.77
N LEU A 141 -0.36 -4.05 -16.12
CA LEU A 141 -0.96 -5.27 -16.70
C LEU A 141 -1.83 -4.97 -17.92
N ALA A 142 -2.58 -3.87 -17.91
CA ALA A 142 -3.34 -3.41 -19.08
C ALA A 142 -2.40 -3.05 -20.25
N TRP A 143 -1.28 -2.38 -19.98
CA TRP A 143 -0.22 -2.07 -20.95
C TRP A 143 0.41 -3.34 -21.53
N MET A 144 0.68 -4.36 -20.70
CA MET A 144 1.19 -5.67 -21.13
C MET A 144 0.16 -6.42 -22.00
N LYS A 145 -1.12 -6.41 -21.62
CA LYS A 145 -2.19 -7.05 -22.39
C LYS A 145 -2.36 -6.42 -23.77
N ALA A 146 -2.32 -5.11 -23.86
CA ALA A 146 -2.38 -4.38 -25.12
C ALA A 146 -1.22 -4.71 -26.09
N ARG A 147 -0.10 -5.20 -25.58
CA ARG A 147 1.09 -5.64 -26.33
C ARG A 147 1.20 -7.15 -26.50
N GLN A 148 0.13 -7.88 -26.13
CA GLN A 148 0.10 -9.34 -26.25
C GLN A 148 1.23 -10.05 -25.45
N MET A 149 1.74 -9.42 -24.40
CA MET A 149 2.74 -10.02 -23.49
C MET A 149 2.10 -11.01 -22.52
N ILE A 150 0.80 -10.84 -22.23
CA ILE A 150 -0.03 -11.74 -21.42
C ILE A 150 -1.35 -11.97 -22.14
N GLU A 151 -1.86 -13.20 -22.06
CA GLU A 151 -3.09 -13.62 -22.77
C GLU A 151 -4.32 -13.53 -21.89
N MET A 152 -4.16 -13.83 -20.59
CA MET A 152 -5.23 -13.93 -19.61
C MET A 152 -5.23 -12.74 -18.66
N ASP A 153 -6.35 -12.58 -17.95
CA ASP A 153 -6.40 -11.65 -16.83
C ASP A 153 -5.57 -12.22 -15.67
N VAL A 154 -4.49 -11.50 -15.37
CA VAL A 154 -3.50 -11.87 -14.36
C VAL A 154 -3.94 -11.40 -12.97
N LEU A 155 -4.68 -10.30 -12.90
CA LEU A 155 -5.17 -9.71 -11.65
C LEU A 155 -6.48 -10.40 -11.22
N ARG A 156 -6.48 -11.02 -10.03
CA ARG A 156 -7.60 -11.82 -9.52
C ARG A 156 -8.56 -11.02 -8.65
N ASP A 157 -8.06 -10.04 -7.93
CA ASP A 157 -8.85 -9.24 -6.99
C ASP A 157 -8.19 -7.86 -6.76
N HIS A 158 -8.90 -7.00 -6.06
CA HIS A 158 -8.34 -5.78 -5.51
C HIS A 158 -7.55 -6.09 -4.23
N VAL A 159 -6.62 -5.22 -3.87
CA VAL A 159 -6.02 -5.19 -2.54
C VAL A 159 -5.83 -3.74 -2.12
N ALA A 160 -6.23 -3.43 -0.90
CA ALA A 160 -6.00 -2.13 -0.31
C ALA A 160 -5.60 -2.28 1.17
N ALA A 161 -5.01 -1.24 1.69
CA ALA A 161 -4.53 -1.24 3.07
C ALA A 161 -4.97 0.04 3.79
N ILE A 162 -5.18 -0.10 5.10
CA ILE A 162 -5.61 1.00 5.96
C ILE A 162 -4.98 0.88 7.35
N SER A 163 -4.68 2.02 7.96
CA SER A 163 -4.31 2.07 9.38
C SER A 163 -5.57 2.20 10.25
N CYS A 164 -5.52 1.60 11.41
CA CYS A 164 -6.49 1.76 12.49
C CYS A 164 -5.73 1.86 13.81
N GLY A 165 -6.31 2.46 14.82
CA GLY A 165 -5.67 2.51 16.12
C GLY A 165 -6.65 2.69 17.26
N VAL A 166 -6.16 2.54 18.48
CA VAL A 166 -6.87 2.89 19.70
C VAL A 166 -6.31 4.22 20.18
N CYS A 167 -7.15 5.25 20.17
CA CYS A 167 -6.81 6.59 20.64
C CYS A 167 -7.73 6.96 21.81
N SER A 168 -7.15 7.17 22.99
CA SER A 168 -7.92 7.49 24.21
C SER A 168 -9.06 6.48 24.46
N GLY A 169 -8.78 5.20 24.29
CA GLY A 169 -9.71 4.10 24.51
C GLY A 169 -10.73 3.85 23.38
N ALA A 170 -10.77 4.67 22.34
CA ALA A 170 -11.68 4.51 21.20
C ALA A 170 -10.94 3.97 19.98
N ALA A 171 -11.54 2.98 19.27
CA ALA A 171 -11.04 2.51 18.01
C ALA A 171 -11.33 3.54 16.90
N VAL A 172 -10.33 3.89 16.11
CA VAL A 172 -10.43 4.88 15.04
C VAL A 172 -9.80 4.37 13.75
N LEU A 173 -10.37 4.80 12.61
CA LEU A 173 -9.97 4.45 11.26
C LEU A 173 -9.05 5.52 10.68
N ASP A 174 -8.03 5.11 9.89
CA ASP A 174 -7.18 5.97 9.09
C ASP A 174 -6.48 7.06 9.92
N LEU A 175 -5.47 6.62 10.67
CA LEU A 175 -4.67 7.51 11.53
C LEU A 175 -3.88 8.53 10.69
N ASP A 176 -4.00 9.81 11.01
CA ASP A 176 -3.01 10.82 10.63
C ASP A 176 -1.82 10.80 11.59
N TYR A 177 -0.77 11.59 11.32
CA TYR A 177 0.45 11.58 12.12
C TYR A 177 0.21 12.03 13.58
N ALA A 178 -0.69 12.98 13.78
CA ALA A 178 -1.00 13.48 15.12
C ALA A 178 -1.70 12.42 15.99
N GLU A 179 -2.47 11.53 15.37
CA GLU A 179 -3.13 10.40 16.02
C GLU A 179 -2.17 9.23 16.19
N ASP A 180 -1.45 8.86 15.13
CA ASP A 180 -0.48 7.75 15.10
C ASP A 180 0.59 7.90 16.18
N SER A 181 1.17 9.10 16.30
CA SER A 181 2.23 9.39 17.29
C SER A 181 1.77 9.33 18.76
N GLN A 182 0.49 9.33 19.02
CA GLN A 182 -0.10 9.31 20.36
C GLN A 182 -0.99 8.10 20.63
N ALA A 183 -1.21 7.26 19.65
CA ALA A 183 -2.06 6.08 19.76
C ALA A 183 -1.62 5.15 20.91
N ASP A 184 -2.58 4.52 21.56
CA ASP A 184 -2.32 3.46 22.54
C ASP A 184 -1.99 2.14 21.81
N THR A 185 -2.58 1.95 20.62
CA THR A 185 -2.34 0.83 19.71
C THR A 185 -2.34 1.36 18.29
N ASP A 186 -1.34 1.00 17.49
CA ASP A 186 -1.26 1.18 16.06
C ASP A 186 -1.44 -0.16 15.35
N ALA A 187 -2.27 -0.19 14.31
CA ALA A 187 -2.51 -1.39 13.52
C ALA A 187 -2.67 -1.05 12.04
N ASN A 188 -2.06 -1.87 11.18
CA ASN A 188 -2.16 -1.79 9.73
C ASN A 188 -2.79 -3.09 9.21
N PHE A 189 -3.84 -2.96 8.41
CA PHE A 189 -4.58 -4.06 7.83
C PHE A 189 -4.46 -4.02 6.31
N VAL A 190 -4.13 -5.15 5.72
CA VAL A 190 -4.14 -5.37 4.28
C VAL A 190 -5.22 -6.40 3.97
N LEU A 191 -6.24 -6.01 3.22
CA LEU A 191 -7.36 -6.88 2.87
C LEU A 191 -7.56 -6.89 1.35
N THR A 192 -8.10 -7.99 0.85
CA THR A 192 -8.53 -8.10 -0.56
C THR A 192 -9.90 -7.43 -0.78
N GLY A 193 -10.28 -7.25 -2.04
CA GLY A 193 -11.60 -6.77 -2.41
C GLY A 193 -12.73 -7.69 -1.98
N SER A 194 -12.48 -9.00 -1.92
CA SER A 194 -13.39 -10.01 -1.36
C SER A 194 -13.48 -10.00 0.17
N GLY A 195 -12.58 -9.25 0.85
CA GLY A 195 -12.56 -9.10 2.30
C GLY A 195 -11.67 -10.10 3.04
N ASP A 196 -10.85 -10.87 2.31
CA ASP A 196 -9.88 -11.77 2.91
C ASP A 196 -8.68 -11.01 3.48
N ILE A 197 -8.09 -11.55 4.54
CA ILE A 197 -6.96 -10.93 5.22
C ILE A 197 -5.66 -11.36 4.54
N VAL A 198 -4.88 -10.39 4.06
CA VAL A 198 -3.54 -10.62 3.51
C VAL A 198 -2.49 -10.49 4.60
N GLU A 199 -2.58 -9.43 5.39
CA GLU A 199 -1.66 -9.19 6.51
C GLU A 199 -2.31 -8.29 7.56
N VAL A 200 -1.94 -8.53 8.82
CA VAL A 200 -2.28 -7.67 9.96
C VAL A 200 -1.00 -7.43 10.75
N GLN A 201 -0.69 -6.17 10.96
CA GLN A 201 0.36 -5.74 11.88
C GLN A 201 -0.31 -4.88 12.96
N ALA A 202 -0.17 -5.25 14.21
CA ALA A 202 -0.74 -4.51 15.32
C ALA A 202 0.24 -4.46 16.48
N THR A 203 0.50 -3.28 17.00
CA THR A 203 1.46 -3.02 18.08
C THR A 203 0.78 -2.25 19.20
N ALA A 204 0.98 -2.71 20.42
CA ALA A 204 0.61 -1.98 21.61
C ALA A 204 1.77 -1.05 21.98
N GLU A 205 1.54 0.26 21.96
CA GLU A 205 2.57 1.26 22.26
C GLU A 205 2.69 1.54 23.78
N LYS A 206 1.60 1.37 24.51
CA LYS A 206 1.56 1.64 25.96
C LYS A 206 1.14 0.43 26.79
N MET A 207 -0.07 -0.05 26.57
CA MET A 207 -0.66 -1.18 27.30
C MET A 207 -1.18 -2.21 26.31
N PRO A 208 -1.10 -3.52 26.59
CA PRO A 208 -1.67 -4.55 25.75
C PRO A 208 -3.15 -4.25 25.42
N PHE A 209 -3.54 -4.45 24.17
CA PHE A 209 -4.92 -4.32 23.74
C PHE A 209 -5.65 -5.65 23.78
N SER A 210 -6.96 -5.59 24.03
CA SER A 210 -7.81 -6.76 24.17
C SER A 210 -8.27 -7.30 22.83
N GLU A 211 -8.75 -8.56 22.81
CA GLU A 211 -9.41 -9.16 21.64
C GLU A 211 -10.63 -8.35 21.17
N THR A 212 -11.37 -7.75 22.12
CA THR A 212 -12.51 -6.87 21.77
C THR A 212 -12.04 -5.63 21.01
N GLN A 213 -10.94 -5.00 21.44
CA GLN A 213 -10.35 -3.87 20.72
C GLN A 213 -9.83 -4.29 19.35
N PHE A 214 -9.15 -5.44 19.23
CA PHE A 214 -8.72 -5.97 17.94
C PHE A 214 -9.90 -6.21 17.00
N SER A 215 -10.99 -6.80 17.50
CA SER A 215 -12.20 -7.03 16.69
C SER A 215 -12.82 -5.73 16.21
N ALA A 216 -12.82 -4.67 17.04
CA ALA A 216 -13.29 -3.34 16.66
C ALA A 216 -12.39 -2.71 15.57
N LEU A 217 -11.07 -2.82 15.70
CA LEU A 217 -10.12 -2.36 14.68
C LEU A 217 -10.31 -3.09 13.35
N LEU A 218 -10.47 -4.41 13.37
CA LEU A 218 -10.72 -5.21 12.16
C LEU A 218 -12.04 -4.83 11.49
N ALA A 219 -13.09 -4.57 12.26
CA ALA A 219 -14.38 -4.12 11.71
C ALA A 219 -14.24 -2.75 11.01
N LEU A 220 -13.51 -1.81 11.60
CA LEU A 220 -13.20 -0.52 10.97
C LEU A 220 -12.35 -0.70 9.72
N ALA A 221 -11.33 -1.56 9.78
CA ALA A 221 -10.47 -1.85 8.63
C ALA A 221 -11.26 -2.40 7.44
N ARG A 222 -12.18 -3.35 7.67
CA ARG A 222 -13.08 -3.87 6.62
C ARG A 222 -13.90 -2.76 5.96
N LYS A 223 -14.47 -1.85 6.78
CA LYS A 223 -15.22 -0.70 6.27
C LYS A 223 -14.34 0.25 5.46
N GLY A 224 -13.12 0.54 5.95
CA GLY A 224 -12.15 1.41 5.28
C GLY A 224 -11.69 0.83 3.95
N VAL A 225 -11.28 -0.45 3.95
CA VAL A 225 -10.81 -1.14 2.73
C VAL A 225 -11.92 -1.24 1.68
N ALA A 226 -13.16 -1.54 2.07
CA ALA A 226 -14.27 -1.56 1.11
C ALA A 226 -14.42 -0.22 0.37
N LYS A 227 -14.34 0.91 1.09
CA LYS A 227 -14.36 2.25 0.48
C LYS A 227 -13.16 2.50 -0.45
N LEU A 228 -11.95 2.06 -0.05
CA LEU A 228 -10.74 2.19 -0.88
C LEU A 228 -10.85 1.36 -2.16
N VAL A 229 -11.40 0.16 -2.08
CA VAL A 229 -11.66 -0.71 -3.24
C VAL A 229 -12.67 -0.07 -4.19
N ASP A 230 -13.72 0.57 -3.67
CA ASP A 230 -14.68 1.28 -4.52
C ASP A 230 -14.02 2.47 -5.23
N LEU A 231 -13.12 3.20 -4.56
CA LEU A 231 -12.32 4.25 -5.19
C LEU A 231 -11.35 3.69 -6.26
N GLN A 232 -10.72 2.53 -6.00
CA GLN A 232 -9.90 1.84 -7.01
C GLN A 232 -10.73 1.47 -8.24
N LYS A 233 -11.94 0.91 -8.06
CA LYS A 233 -12.85 0.58 -9.17
C LYS A 233 -13.19 1.83 -10.00
N MET A 234 -13.57 2.93 -9.33
CA MET A 234 -13.87 4.19 -10.02
C MET A 234 -12.66 4.75 -10.78
N ALA A 235 -11.47 4.61 -10.22
CA ALA A 235 -10.26 5.11 -10.87
C ALA A 235 -9.89 4.33 -12.14
N VAL A 236 -10.26 3.05 -12.26
CA VAL A 236 -9.90 2.19 -13.41
C VAL A 236 -11.02 2.05 -14.46
N MET A 237 -12.20 2.62 -14.21
CA MET A 237 -13.27 2.75 -15.21
C MET A 237 -12.90 3.80 -16.26
#